data_87bd236e58f0126f0d7a664e26657d90
#
_entry.id   87bd236e58f0126f0d7a664e26657d90
#
_cell.length_a   1.000
_cell.length_b   1.000
_cell.length_c   1.000
_cell.angle_alpha   90.00
_cell.angle_beta   90.00
_cell.angle_gamma   90.00
#
_symmetry.space_group_name_H-M   'P 1'
#
loop_
_entity.id
_entity.type
_entity.pdbx_description
1 polymer ?
#
loop_
_entity_poly.entity_id
_entity_poly.type
_entity_poly.pdbx_seq_one_letter_code
_entity_poly.pdbx_strand_id
1 'polypeptide(L)'
;MAHLQPAHPRCRSIHAVADALVVEHLPFAAKVASSYARRTGHPREDLEQLAAIGLIKASRRYDCQRLNRSSSNFIAYARPFVNGEITHYLRDKGFLISVPGRWRELHVRGQKLLRKGIPAGDIPERLGLTVERWAEICEACAVRVVAMALEPLDADQADVASSSSPLA
;
A
#
# COMPACT_ATOMS: atom_id res chain seq x y z
N MET A 1 6.30 -35.20 23.06
CA MET A 1 5.02 -35.23 22.32
C MET A 1 4.10 -34.17 22.93
N ALA A 2 3.98 -33.00 22.29
CA ALA A 2 3.16 -31.92 22.77
C ALA A 2 1.71 -32.18 22.37
N HIS A 3 0.82 -32.40 23.33
CA HIS A 3 -0.61 -32.51 23.16
C HIS A 3 -1.16 -31.15 22.67
N LEU A 4 -1.49 -31.04 21.39
CA LEU A 4 -2.37 -29.98 20.91
C LEU A 4 -3.77 -30.22 21.49
N GLN A 5 -4.17 -29.44 22.47
CA GLN A 5 -5.53 -29.45 22.98
C GLN A 5 -6.46 -28.93 21.89
N PRO A 6 -7.59 -29.61 21.58
CA PRO A 6 -8.57 -29.12 20.63
C PRO A 6 -9.18 -27.82 21.14
N ALA A 7 -9.15 -26.78 20.33
CA ALA A 7 -9.74 -25.48 20.63
C ALA A 7 -11.22 -25.63 21.02
N HIS A 8 -11.63 -24.99 22.11
CA HIS A 8 -12.97 -25.03 22.68
C HIS A 8 -14.05 -24.71 21.62
N PRO A 9 -15.18 -25.43 21.55
CA PRO A 9 -16.20 -25.26 20.51
C PRO A 9 -16.78 -23.83 20.43
N ARG A 10 -16.79 -23.08 21.54
CA ARG A 10 -17.19 -21.65 21.56
C ARG A 10 -16.24 -20.75 20.77
N CYS A 11 -14.93 -21.03 20.74
CA CYS A 11 -13.98 -20.26 19.93
C CYS A 11 -14.20 -20.46 18.44
N ARG A 12 -14.56 -21.66 17.99
CA ARG A 12 -14.84 -21.93 16.56
C ARG A 12 -16.04 -21.12 16.03
N SER A 13 -17.10 -20.95 16.83
CA SER A 13 -18.30 -20.22 16.42
C SER A 13 -18.04 -18.71 16.32
N ILE A 14 -17.25 -18.15 17.23
CA ILE A 14 -16.87 -16.71 17.21
C ILE A 14 -15.99 -16.40 15.99
N HIS A 15 -15.02 -17.26 15.69
CA HIS A 15 -14.17 -17.08 14.52
C HIS A 15 -14.95 -17.22 13.22
N ALA A 16 -15.88 -18.18 13.12
CA ALA A 16 -16.71 -18.35 11.93
C ALA A 16 -17.57 -17.11 11.64
N VAL A 17 -18.14 -16.47 12.67
CA VAL A 17 -18.89 -15.21 12.51
C VAL A 17 -17.98 -14.06 12.07
N ALA A 18 -16.78 -13.96 12.66
CA ALA A 18 -15.80 -12.94 12.27
C ALA A 18 -15.34 -13.13 10.82
N ASP A 19 -15.10 -14.37 10.42
CA ASP A 19 -14.66 -14.71 9.05
C ASP A 19 -15.78 -14.45 8.04
N ALA A 20 -17.03 -14.74 8.38
CA ALA A 20 -18.19 -14.41 7.54
C ALA A 20 -18.31 -12.90 7.30
N LEU A 21 -18.11 -12.07 8.33
CA LEU A 21 -18.07 -10.61 8.20
C LEU A 21 -16.96 -10.13 7.27
N VAL A 22 -15.78 -10.76 7.32
CA VAL A 22 -14.68 -10.42 6.40
C VAL A 22 -15.08 -10.71 4.97
N VAL A 23 -15.57 -11.92 4.69
CA VAL A 23 -15.94 -12.34 3.33
C VAL A 23 -17.05 -11.44 2.76
N GLU A 24 -18.07 -11.13 3.54
CA GLU A 24 -19.16 -10.23 3.15
C GLU A 24 -18.67 -8.85 2.75
N HIS A 25 -17.61 -8.34 3.41
CA HIS A 25 -17.12 -6.98 3.23
C HIS A 25 -15.82 -6.85 2.39
N LEU A 26 -15.33 -7.94 1.78
CA LEU A 26 -14.22 -7.89 0.83
C LEU A 26 -14.42 -6.86 -0.31
N PRO A 27 -15.63 -6.71 -0.90
CA PRO A 27 -15.85 -5.69 -1.94
C PRO A 27 -15.61 -4.25 -1.44
N PHE A 28 -15.90 -3.96 -0.18
CA PHE A 28 -15.58 -2.67 0.44
C PHE A 28 -14.06 -2.46 0.53
N ALA A 29 -13.30 -3.48 0.98
CA ALA A 29 -11.84 -3.44 1.05
C ALA A 29 -11.22 -3.19 -0.33
N ALA A 30 -11.66 -3.91 -1.36
CA ALA A 30 -11.20 -3.75 -2.74
C ALA A 30 -11.48 -2.34 -3.28
N LYS A 31 -12.64 -1.75 -2.96
CA LYS A 31 -12.97 -0.37 -3.36
C LYS A 31 -12.04 0.65 -2.71
N VAL A 32 -11.72 0.48 -1.42
CA VAL A 32 -10.78 1.34 -0.71
C VAL A 32 -9.37 1.19 -1.31
N ALA A 33 -8.88 -0.04 -1.50
CA ALA A 33 -7.58 -0.33 -2.10
C ALA A 33 -7.44 0.29 -3.49
N SER A 34 -8.45 0.15 -4.36
CA SER A 34 -8.48 0.77 -5.69
C SER A 34 -8.36 2.30 -5.64
N SER A 35 -8.99 2.93 -4.63
CA SER A 35 -8.87 4.38 -4.43
C SER A 35 -7.45 4.80 -4.05
N TYR A 36 -6.77 4.01 -3.21
CA TYR A 36 -5.38 4.24 -2.84
C TYR A 36 -4.43 3.96 -4.00
N ALA A 37 -4.61 2.85 -4.75
CA ALA A 37 -3.80 2.49 -5.91
C ALA A 37 -3.74 3.63 -6.94
N ARG A 38 -4.91 4.19 -7.31
CA ARG A 38 -4.98 5.32 -8.25
C ARG A 38 -4.26 6.58 -7.78
N ARG A 39 -4.19 6.81 -6.46
CA ARG A 39 -3.56 8.01 -5.90
C ARG A 39 -2.06 7.85 -5.68
N THR A 40 -1.61 6.64 -5.43
CA THR A 40 -0.23 6.36 -5.00
C THR A 40 0.59 5.65 -6.06
N GLY A 41 -0.06 5.04 -7.07
CA GLY A 41 0.61 4.26 -8.11
C GLY A 41 1.13 2.90 -7.64
N HIS A 42 0.78 2.46 -6.41
CA HIS A 42 1.15 1.12 -5.93
C HIS A 42 0.26 0.04 -6.54
N PRO A 43 0.77 -1.22 -6.65
CA PRO A 43 0.00 -2.35 -7.13
C PRO A 43 -1.30 -2.52 -6.34
N ARG A 44 -2.38 -2.71 -7.09
CA ARG A 44 -3.72 -2.81 -6.48
C ARG A 44 -3.85 -4.06 -5.63
N GLU A 45 -3.28 -5.16 -6.10
CA GLU A 45 -3.32 -6.47 -5.44
C GLU A 45 -2.71 -6.40 -4.03
N ASP A 46 -1.56 -5.76 -3.88
CA ASP A 46 -0.89 -5.58 -2.58
C ASP A 46 -1.76 -4.78 -1.61
N LEU A 47 -2.37 -3.70 -2.11
CA LEU A 47 -3.24 -2.86 -1.31
C LEU A 47 -4.55 -3.56 -0.94
N GLU A 48 -5.08 -4.47 -1.79
CA GLU A 48 -6.24 -5.30 -1.48
C GLU A 48 -5.94 -6.29 -0.36
N GLN A 49 -4.75 -6.92 -0.36
CA GLN A 49 -4.32 -7.80 0.72
C GLN A 49 -4.22 -7.04 2.06
N LEU A 50 -3.64 -5.85 2.05
CA LEU A 50 -3.55 -5.00 3.24
C LEU A 50 -4.93 -4.57 3.74
N ALA A 51 -5.83 -4.21 2.83
CA ALA A 51 -7.21 -3.90 3.16
C ALA A 51 -7.94 -5.08 3.79
N ALA A 52 -7.74 -6.30 3.27
CA ALA A 52 -8.28 -7.53 3.85
C ALA A 52 -7.70 -7.80 5.26
N ILE A 53 -6.41 -7.58 5.48
CA ILE A 53 -5.81 -7.65 6.83
C ILE A 53 -6.48 -6.66 7.79
N GLY A 54 -6.76 -5.44 7.33
CA GLY A 54 -7.50 -4.44 8.10
C GLY A 54 -8.92 -4.92 8.48
N LEU A 55 -9.65 -5.55 7.55
CA LEU A 55 -10.95 -6.16 7.82
C LEU A 55 -10.86 -7.29 8.87
N ILE A 56 -9.86 -8.18 8.75
CA ILE A 56 -9.64 -9.27 9.70
C ILE A 56 -9.36 -8.71 11.10
N LYS A 57 -8.53 -7.69 11.21
CA LYS A 57 -8.25 -7.03 12.51
C LYS A 57 -9.52 -6.40 13.09
N ALA A 58 -10.34 -5.78 12.24
CA ALA A 58 -11.60 -5.18 12.67
C ALA A 58 -12.62 -6.25 13.11
N SER A 59 -12.81 -7.32 12.32
CA SER A 59 -13.80 -8.36 12.62
C SER A 59 -13.53 -9.09 13.94
N ARG A 60 -12.25 -9.34 14.23
CA ARG A 60 -11.85 -9.99 15.50
C ARG A 60 -12.08 -9.12 16.74
N ARG A 61 -12.14 -7.79 16.57
CA ARG A 61 -12.38 -6.82 17.66
C ARG A 61 -13.82 -6.33 17.70
N TYR A 62 -14.60 -6.64 16.65
CA TYR A 62 -15.98 -6.19 16.53
C TYR A 62 -16.90 -7.00 17.45
N ASP A 63 -17.31 -6.39 18.55
CA ASP A 63 -18.28 -7.00 19.45
C ASP A 63 -19.69 -6.69 18.95
N CYS A 64 -20.23 -7.66 18.22
CA CYS A 64 -21.61 -7.60 17.77
C CYS A 64 -22.61 -7.39 18.89
N GLN A 65 -22.40 -7.62 20.14
CA GLN A 65 -23.37 -7.45 21.24
C GLN A 65 -23.40 -6.03 21.84
N ARG A 66 -22.33 -5.30 21.79
CA ARG A 66 -22.24 -3.93 22.35
C ARG A 66 -22.70 -2.82 21.41
N LEU A 67 -22.70 -3.05 20.11
CA LEU A 67 -22.85 -2.01 19.10
C LEU A 67 -24.18 -2.11 18.32
N ASN A 68 -25.34 -2.22 18.89
CA ASN A 68 -26.67 -2.18 18.23
C ASN A 68 -26.65 -2.31 16.68
N ARG A 69 -26.83 -3.42 16.07
CA ARG A 69 -26.25 -4.12 14.97
C ARG A 69 -27.00 -4.23 13.68
N SER A 70 -26.43 -3.55 12.69
CA SER A 70 -26.61 -3.91 11.29
C SER A 70 -25.22 -4.05 10.63
N SER A 71 -25.11 -4.82 9.57
CA SER A 71 -23.95 -4.98 8.72
C SER A 71 -23.38 -3.62 8.27
N SER A 72 -24.21 -2.59 8.10
CA SER A 72 -23.79 -1.22 7.80
C SER A 72 -22.93 -0.58 8.91
N ASN A 73 -23.12 -0.96 10.17
CA ASN A 73 -22.31 -0.44 11.29
C ASN A 73 -20.92 -1.06 11.30
N PHE A 74 -20.72 -2.29 10.77
CA PHE A 74 -19.42 -2.90 10.67
C PHE A 74 -18.50 -2.13 9.71
N ILE A 75 -18.98 -1.69 8.55
CA ILE A 75 -18.20 -0.91 7.59
C ILE A 75 -17.66 0.38 8.23
N ALA A 76 -18.51 1.09 8.99
CA ALA A 76 -18.09 2.31 9.69
C ALA A 76 -16.99 2.03 10.71
N TYR A 77 -17.11 0.94 11.46
CA TYR A 77 -16.10 0.47 12.42
C TYR A 77 -14.82 -0.02 11.76
N ALA A 78 -14.91 -0.77 10.65
CA ALA A 78 -13.77 -1.37 9.97
C ALA A 78 -12.95 -0.36 9.14
N ARG A 79 -13.57 0.72 8.67
CA ARG A 79 -12.94 1.74 7.83
C ARG A 79 -11.62 2.29 8.36
N PRO A 80 -11.51 2.70 9.65
CA PRO A 80 -10.23 3.16 10.19
C PRO A 80 -9.16 2.06 10.23
N PHE A 81 -9.52 0.80 10.44
CA PHE A 81 -8.58 -0.33 10.41
C PHE A 81 -8.04 -0.55 9.00
N VAL A 82 -8.92 -0.60 7.99
CA VAL A 82 -8.54 -0.77 6.58
C VAL A 82 -7.64 0.37 6.11
N ASN A 83 -8.03 1.62 6.38
CA ASN A 83 -7.21 2.78 6.02
C ASN A 83 -5.88 2.78 6.79
N GLY A 84 -5.89 2.39 8.05
CA GLY A 84 -4.71 2.30 8.91
C GLY A 84 -3.66 1.35 8.34
N GLU A 85 -4.02 0.12 7.97
CA GLU A 85 -3.09 -0.86 7.41
C GLU A 85 -2.46 -0.36 6.10
N ILE A 86 -3.28 0.19 5.20
CA ILE A 86 -2.77 0.74 3.93
C ILE A 86 -1.83 1.92 4.18
N THR A 87 -2.21 2.85 5.05
CA THR A 87 -1.38 4.04 5.30
C THR A 87 -0.09 3.70 6.06
N HIS A 88 -0.11 2.73 6.95
CA HIS A 88 1.10 2.20 7.60
C HIS A 88 2.06 1.61 6.57
N TYR A 89 1.57 0.75 5.70
CA TYR A 89 2.38 0.18 4.64
C TYR A 89 2.98 1.26 3.73
N LEU A 90 2.15 2.18 3.25
CA LEU A 90 2.61 3.27 2.37
C LEU A 90 3.64 4.16 3.06
N ARG A 91 3.53 4.35 4.37
CA ARG A 91 4.51 5.11 5.15
C ARG A 91 5.82 4.37 5.31
N ASP A 92 5.78 3.07 5.58
CA ASP A 92 6.95 2.32 6.01
C ASP A 92 7.63 1.58 4.84
N LYS A 93 6.86 1.13 3.86
CA LYS A 93 7.29 0.29 2.73
C LYS A 93 6.98 0.86 1.35
N GLY A 94 6.18 1.91 1.26
CA GLY A 94 5.71 2.47 -0.01
C GLY A 94 6.78 3.21 -0.83
N PHE A 95 7.97 3.39 -0.30
CA PHE A 95 9.09 4.03 -1.00
C PHE A 95 10.25 3.06 -1.10
N LEU A 96 10.77 2.86 -2.31
CA LEU A 96 11.99 2.07 -2.53
C LEU A 96 13.23 2.73 -1.94
N ILE A 97 13.25 4.06 -1.96
CA ILE A 97 14.30 4.87 -1.32
C ILE A 97 13.76 5.34 0.03
N SER A 98 14.57 5.16 1.07
CA SER A 98 14.20 5.61 2.41
C SER A 98 14.18 7.14 2.49
N VAL A 99 12.98 7.71 2.45
CA VAL A 99 12.76 9.15 2.66
C VAL A 99 12.40 9.38 4.13
N PRO A 100 13.04 10.36 4.82
CA PRO A 100 12.71 10.66 6.21
C PRO A 100 11.23 10.94 6.41
N GLY A 101 10.63 10.39 7.46
CA GLY A 101 9.19 10.50 7.73
C GLY A 101 8.71 11.96 7.78
N ARG A 102 9.52 12.86 8.39
CA ARG A 102 9.24 14.29 8.44
C ARG A 102 9.10 14.92 7.04
N TRP A 103 9.94 14.51 6.07
CA TRP A 103 9.88 15.03 4.71
C TRP A 103 8.58 14.60 4.01
N ARG A 104 8.18 13.34 4.20
CA ARG A 104 6.90 12.82 3.67
C ARG A 104 5.70 13.57 4.24
N GLU A 105 5.71 13.89 5.54
CA GLU A 105 4.65 14.67 6.18
C GLU A 105 4.59 16.11 5.63
N LEU A 106 5.75 16.76 5.48
CA LEU A 106 5.84 18.10 4.91
C LEU A 106 5.37 18.11 3.45
N HIS A 107 5.79 17.12 2.65
CA HIS A 107 5.33 16.97 1.27
C HIS A 107 3.80 16.81 1.19
N VAL A 108 3.21 15.94 2.01
CA VAL A 108 1.74 15.75 2.05
C VAL A 108 1.02 17.04 2.45
N ARG A 109 1.56 17.80 3.42
CA ARG A 109 1.02 19.12 3.82
C ARG A 109 1.10 20.12 2.67
N GLY A 110 2.22 20.20 1.98
CA GLY A 110 2.40 21.08 0.82
C GLY A 110 1.44 20.73 -0.32
N GLN A 111 1.29 19.45 -0.65
CA GLN A 111 0.32 18.98 -1.65
C GLN A 111 -1.14 19.32 -1.27
N LYS A 112 -1.46 19.30 0.02
CA LYS A 112 -2.78 19.72 0.52
C LYS A 112 -3.00 21.21 0.35
N LEU A 113 -1.96 22.04 0.53
CA LEU A 113 -2.02 23.49 0.30
C LEU A 113 -2.20 23.81 -1.18
N LEU A 114 -1.47 23.13 -2.07
CA LEU A 114 -1.66 23.24 -3.53
C LEU A 114 -3.11 22.95 -3.95
N ARG A 115 -3.70 21.87 -3.45
CA ARG A 115 -5.10 21.52 -3.73
C ARG A 115 -6.10 22.55 -3.23
N LYS A 116 -5.73 23.38 -2.24
CA LYS A 116 -6.53 24.50 -1.74
C LYS A 116 -6.34 25.78 -2.56
N GLY A 117 -5.56 25.73 -3.67
CA GLY A 117 -5.33 26.86 -4.55
C GLY A 117 -4.24 27.82 -4.07
N ILE A 118 -3.41 27.42 -3.10
CA ILE A 118 -2.27 28.24 -2.66
C ILE A 118 -1.17 28.16 -3.70
N PRO A 119 -0.60 29.31 -4.16
CA PRO A 119 0.49 29.32 -5.12
C PRO A 119 1.70 28.50 -4.65
N ALA A 120 2.36 27.80 -5.59
CA ALA A 120 3.49 26.93 -5.25
C ALA A 120 4.65 27.70 -4.59
N GLY A 121 4.83 28.99 -4.94
CA GLY A 121 5.86 29.84 -4.35
C GLY A 121 5.66 30.16 -2.88
N ASP A 122 4.41 30.16 -2.40
CA ASP A 122 4.10 30.52 -1.00
C ASP A 122 4.16 29.30 -0.05
N ILE A 123 4.29 28.09 -0.61
CA ILE A 123 4.25 26.86 0.18
C ILE A 123 5.46 26.75 1.14
N PRO A 124 6.70 27.00 0.72
CA PRO A 124 7.86 26.90 1.60
C PRO A 124 7.69 27.80 2.83
N GLU A 125 7.31 29.05 2.64
CA GLU A 125 7.09 30.02 3.73
C GLU A 125 6.02 29.54 4.70
N ARG A 126 4.88 29.04 4.20
CA ARG A 126 3.77 28.52 5.04
C ARG A 126 4.14 27.25 5.80
N LEU A 127 5.12 26.51 5.33
CA LEU A 127 5.66 25.30 6.00
C LEU A 127 6.85 25.62 6.91
N GLY A 128 7.33 26.87 6.94
CA GLY A 128 8.54 27.29 7.66
C GLY A 128 9.81 26.70 7.09
N LEU A 129 9.87 26.59 5.76
CA LEU A 129 11.01 26.01 5.01
C LEU A 129 11.62 27.05 4.07
N THR A 130 12.88 26.83 3.70
CA THR A 130 13.48 27.54 2.55
C THR A 130 13.00 26.95 1.24
N VAL A 131 13.09 27.71 0.15
CA VAL A 131 12.67 27.27 -1.19
C VAL A 131 13.49 26.05 -1.64
N GLU A 132 14.80 26.07 -1.39
CA GLU A 132 15.73 24.99 -1.71
C GLU A 132 15.34 23.70 -0.95
N ARG A 133 15.02 23.84 0.35
CA ARG A 133 14.63 22.67 1.18
C ARG A 133 13.31 22.07 0.73
N TRP A 134 12.38 22.91 0.29
CA TRP A 134 11.13 22.43 -0.27
C TRP A 134 11.34 21.70 -1.60
N ALA A 135 12.23 22.21 -2.47
CA ALA A 135 12.58 21.55 -3.73
C ALA A 135 13.19 20.16 -3.49
N GLU A 136 14.17 20.04 -2.56
CA GLU A 136 14.75 18.75 -2.16
C GLU A 136 13.70 17.75 -1.67
N ILE A 137 12.74 18.19 -0.85
CA ILE A 137 11.65 17.36 -0.34
C ILE A 137 10.76 16.88 -1.49
N CYS A 138 10.42 17.76 -2.41
CA CYS A 138 9.61 17.41 -3.57
C CYS A 138 10.33 16.40 -4.47
N GLU A 139 11.60 16.60 -4.75
CA GLU A 139 12.42 15.70 -5.55
C GLU A 139 12.52 14.31 -4.90
N ALA A 140 12.89 14.25 -3.62
CA ALA A 140 13.00 12.99 -2.88
C ALA A 140 11.66 12.21 -2.82
N CYS A 141 10.53 12.91 -2.73
CA CYS A 141 9.21 12.29 -2.70
C CYS A 141 8.65 11.97 -4.09
N ALA A 142 9.20 12.52 -5.17
CA ALA A 142 8.79 12.28 -6.56
C ALA A 142 9.49 11.09 -7.21
N VAL A 143 10.55 10.56 -6.59
CA VAL A 143 11.32 9.44 -7.14
C VAL A 143 10.41 8.23 -7.35
N ARG A 144 10.28 7.82 -8.60
CA ARG A 144 9.59 6.59 -9.02
C ARG A 144 10.61 5.60 -9.54
N VAL A 145 10.44 4.35 -9.15
CA VAL A 145 11.22 3.27 -9.75
C VAL A 145 10.60 2.95 -11.10
N VAL A 146 11.37 3.16 -12.15
CA VAL A 146 11.06 2.68 -13.50
C VAL A 146 11.74 1.33 -13.64
N ALA A 147 10.98 0.27 -13.94
CA ALA A 147 11.57 -1.01 -14.31
C ALA A 147 12.37 -0.78 -15.60
N MET A 148 13.69 -0.97 -15.53
CA MET A 148 14.48 -1.08 -16.75
C MET A 148 14.07 -2.37 -17.44
N ALA A 149 13.49 -2.24 -18.64
CA ALA A 149 13.38 -3.38 -19.54
C ALA A 149 14.82 -3.82 -19.83
N LEU A 150 15.19 -5.00 -19.36
CA LEU A 150 16.37 -5.69 -19.85
C LEU A 150 16.04 -6.02 -21.31
N GLU A 151 16.65 -5.27 -22.25
CA GLU A 151 16.69 -5.68 -23.63
C GLU A 151 17.24 -7.12 -23.64
N PRO A 152 16.58 -8.07 -24.32
CA PRO A 152 17.14 -9.40 -24.45
C PRO A 152 18.51 -9.22 -25.14
N LEU A 153 19.57 -9.70 -24.47
CA LEU A 153 20.87 -9.81 -25.09
C LEU A 153 20.69 -10.64 -26.36
N ASP A 154 20.82 -10.00 -27.52
CA ASP A 154 20.73 -10.65 -28.81
C ASP A 154 21.68 -11.85 -28.84
N ALA A 155 21.08 -13.05 -28.93
CA ALA A 155 21.79 -14.31 -29.02
C ALA A 155 22.45 -14.54 -30.43
N ASP A 156 22.64 -13.49 -31.20
CA ASP A 156 23.10 -13.52 -32.59
C ASP A 156 24.61 -13.31 -32.80
N GLN A 157 25.46 -13.65 -31.83
CA GLN A 157 26.93 -13.62 -32.08
C GLN A 157 27.61 -14.97 -31.94
N ALA A 158 26.90 -16.10 -32.12
CA ALA A 158 27.50 -17.42 -32.00
C ALA A 158 27.81 -18.12 -33.34
N ASP A 159 27.58 -17.53 -34.51
CA ASP A 159 27.70 -18.23 -35.81
C ASP A 159 28.70 -17.65 -36.80
N VAL A 160 29.85 -17.15 -36.37
CA VAL A 160 30.90 -16.70 -37.32
C VAL A 160 32.26 -17.38 -37.09
N ALA A 161 32.28 -18.63 -36.58
CA ALA A 161 33.53 -19.33 -36.35
C ALA A 161 33.58 -20.75 -36.93
N SER A 162 32.96 -21.02 -38.09
CA SER A 162 33.12 -22.31 -38.75
C SER A 162 32.98 -22.24 -40.25
N SER A 163 33.86 -21.48 -40.93
CA SER A 163 34.11 -21.71 -42.35
C SER A 163 35.48 -21.18 -42.78
N SER A 164 36.53 -21.92 -42.48
CA SER A 164 37.78 -21.84 -43.25
C SER A 164 38.44 -23.22 -43.19
N SER A 165 38.03 -24.10 -44.06
CA SER A 165 38.92 -25.18 -44.52
C SER A 165 39.73 -24.67 -45.70
N PRO A 166 41.04 -24.80 -45.72
CA PRO A 166 41.83 -24.64 -46.91
C PRO A 166 41.94 -26.00 -47.62
N LEU A 167 41.68 -25.97 -48.88
CA LEU A 167 42.11 -27.00 -49.81
C LEU A 167 43.54 -26.76 -50.25
N ALA A 168 44.26 -27.85 -50.24
CA ALA A 168 45.49 -28.29 -50.91
C ALA A 168 46.13 -27.40 -51.93
#